data_d500880a9e601ad629a91617786178be
#
_entry.id   d500880a9e601ad629a91617786178be
#
_cell.length_a   1.000
_cell.length_b   1.000
_cell.length_c   1.000
_cell.angle_alpha   90.00
_cell.angle_beta   90.00
_cell.angle_gamma   90.00
#
_symmetry.space_group_name_H-M   'P 1'
#
loop_
_entity.id
_entity.type
_entity.pdbx_description
1 polymer ?
#
loop_
_entity_poly.entity_id
_entity_poly.type
_entity_poly.pdbx_seq_one_letter_code
_entity_poly.pdbx_strand_id
1 'polypeptide(L)'
;NGEGELYIVFDEIMQGDNINFTRLTTASVVIIKAKTGKFSFLSAEPYTYRYIRIYSKNMKCTVNNLHLLRVGAPEVKKVLDSDNKKLQAIYNAAIETYRQNTFDIYMDCPSRERAGWLCDSFFTSRVEKALTGKSEVEHNFLENYILPESFKCLPDGMLPMCYPADHYDGVYIPNWAMWFVVELREY
;
A
#
# COMPACT_ATOMS: atom_id res chain seq x y z
N ASN A 1 -10.24 -26.69 -25.18
CA ASN A 1 -9.55 -25.40 -25.22
C ASN A 1 -10.39 -24.36 -24.47
N GLY A 2 -10.32 -24.33 -23.16
CA GLY A 2 -11.07 -23.40 -22.32
C GLY A 2 -10.21 -22.21 -21.93
N GLU A 3 -10.66 -21.02 -22.24
CA GLU A 3 -10.22 -19.80 -21.56
C GLU A 3 -11.11 -19.63 -20.34
N GLY A 4 -10.52 -19.32 -19.21
CA GLY A 4 -11.22 -19.10 -17.96
C GLY A 4 -10.60 -17.96 -17.16
N GLU A 5 -11.25 -17.61 -16.08
CA GLU A 5 -10.81 -16.55 -15.21
C GLU A 5 -10.68 -17.07 -13.78
N LEU A 6 -9.62 -16.68 -13.10
CA LEU A 6 -9.45 -16.80 -11.66
C LEU A 6 -9.62 -15.43 -11.02
N TYR A 7 -10.42 -15.38 -9.99
CA TYR A 7 -10.63 -14.20 -9.16
C TYR A 7 -10.04 -14.50 -7.79
N ILE A 8 -8.99 -13.80 -7.44
CA ILE A 8 -8.38 -13.83 -6.12
C ILE A 8 -8.91 -12.62 -5.37
N VAL A 9 -9.84 -12.85 -4.44
CA VAL A 9 -10.48 -11.79 -3.66
C VAL A 9 -9.96 -11.83 -2.22
N PHE A 10 -9.80 -10.68 -1.62
CA PHE A 10 -9.23 -10.57 -0.28
C PHE A 10 -9.80 -9.37 0.48
N ASP A 11 -9.81 -9.46 1.80
CA ASP A 11 -10.15 -8.37 2.72
C ASP A 11 -9.61 -8.69 4.13
N GLU A 12 -9.65 -7.71 4.98
CA GLU A 12 -9.30 -7.79 6.40
C GLU A 12 -10.42 -8.40 7.25
N ILE A 13 -11.66 -8.32 6.79
CA ILE A 13 -12.84 -8.82 7.49
C ILE A 13 -13.70 -9.75 6.63
N MET A 14 -14.40 -10.66 7.30
CA MET A 14 -15.42 -11.50 6.69
C MET A 14 -16.81 -10.89 6.93
N GLN A 15 -17.69 -11.04 5.95
CA GLN A 15 -19.13 -10.79 6.08
C GLN A 15 -19.87 -12.13 6.02
N GLY A 16 -20.20 -12.71 7.17
CA GLY A 16 -20.62 -14.09 7.25
C GLY A 16 -19.51 -15.01 6.73
N ASP A 17 -19.86 -15.91 5.80
CA ASP A 17 -18.90 -16.82 5.17
C ASP A 17 -18.25 -16.25 3.89
N ASN A 18 -18.44 -14.97 3.59
CA ASN A 18 -17.96 -14.36 2.36
C ASN A 18 -17.00 -13.19 2.62
N ILE A 19 -16.17 -12.91 1.62
CA ILE A 19 -15.33 -11.72 1.55
C ILE A 19 -16.08 -10.66 0.74
N ASN A 20 -16.31 -9.48 1.32
CA ASN A 20 -16.79 -8.33 0.57
C ASN A 20 -15.59 -7.57 -0.02
N PHE A 21 -15.14 -8.00 -1.18
CA PHE A 21 -13.98 -7.42 -1.86
C PHE A 21 -14.23 -6.02 -2.45
N THR A 22 -15.44 -5.48 -2.32
CA THR A 22 -15.78 -4.09 -2.71
C THR A 22 -16.05 -3.19 -1.49
N ARG A 23 -15.63 -3.62 -0.32
CA ARG A 23 -15.76 -2.85 0.92
C ARG A 23 -15.01 -1.52 0.81
N LEU A 24 -15.57 -0.47 1.40
CA LEU A 24 -14.98 0.87 1.41
C LEU A 24 -14.75 1.48 0.00
N THR A 25 -15.62 1.13 -0.96
CA THR A 25 -15.56 1.62 -2.35
C THR A 25 -14.32 1.21 -3.16
N THR A 26 -13.57 0.24 -2.66
CA THR A 26 -12.37 -0.29 -3.32
C THR A 26 -12.62 -1.72 -3.79
N ALA A 27 -12.02 -2.13 -4.89
CA ALA A 27 -12.09 -3.50 -5.38
C ALA A 27 -10.81 -4.27 -5.03
N SER A 28 -10.87 -5.05 -3.94
CA SER A 28 -9.75 -5.90 -3.50
C SER A 28 -9.79 -7.25 -4.24
N VAL A 29 -9.44 -7.22 -5.52
CA VAL A 29 -9.48 -8.39 -6.40
C VAL A 29 -8.34 -8.38 -7.42
N VAL A 30 -7.73 -9.54 -7.62
CA VAL A 30 -6.83 -9.81 -8.73
C VAL A 30 -7.52 -10.76 -9.69
N ILE A 31 -7.60 -10.38 -10.96
CA ILE A 31 -8.23 -11.18 -12.02
C ILE A 31 -7.14 -11.74 -12.93
N ILE A 32 -7.07 -13.06 -13.02
CA ILE A 32 -6.13 -13.75 -13.89
C ILE A 32 -6.90 -14.42 -15.02
N LYS A 33 -6.65 -13.98 -16.25
CA LYS A 33 -7.13 -14.68 -17.46
C LYS A 33 -6.17 -15.83 -17.73
N ALA A 34 -6.68 -17.05 -17.67
CA ALA A 34 -5.88 -18.25 -17.79
C ALA A 34 -6.36 -19.15 -18.95
N LYS A 35 -5.39 -19.78 -19.60
CA LYS A 35 -5.62 -20.86 -20.58
C LYS A 35 -5.30 -22.20 -19.93
N THR A 36 -5.71 -23.29 -20.59
CA THR A 36 -5.35 -24.65 -20.14
C THR A 36 -3.85 -24.81 -20.03
N GLY A 37 -3.37 -25.30 -18.91
CA GLY A 37 -1.95 -25.53 -18.64
C GLY A 37 -1.56 -25.24 -17.19
N LYS A 38 -0.26 -25.24 -16.94
CA LYS A 38 0.33 -24.85 -15.66
C LYS A 38 0.92 -23.46 -15.78
N PHE A 39 0.67 -22.60 -14.81
CA PHE A 39 1.29 -21.28 -14.71
C PHE A 39 1.57 -20.93 -13.27
N SER A 40 2.48 -20.02 -13.04
CA SER A 40 2.72 -19.39 -11.76
C SER A 40 2.40 -17.91 -11.84
N PHE A 41 1.94 -17.37 -10.75
CA PHE A 41 1.57 -15.97 -10.63
C PHE A 41 2.19 -15.38 -9.37
N LEU A 42 2.79 -14.22 -9.51
CA LEU A 42 3.22 -13.36 -8.42
C LEU A 42 2.52 -12.02 -8.62
N SER A 43 1.86 -11.48 -7.58
CA SER A 43 1.22 -10.18 -7.70
C SER A 43 2.27 -9.08 -7.95
N ALA A 44 1.94 -8.13 -8.83
CA ALA A 44 2.80 -7.00 -9.12
C ALA A 44 2.82 -5.97 -7.98
N GLU A 45 1.75 -5.96 -7.19
CA GLU A 45 1.59 -5.06 -6.05
C GLU A 45 1.50 -5.84 -4.75
N PRO A 46 1.98 -5.29 -3.63
CA PRO A 46 1.73 -5.83 -2.31
C PRO A 46 0.27 -5.59 -1.91
N TYR A 47 -0.32 -6.54 -1.20
CA TYR A 47 -1.67 -6.44 -0.65
C TYR A 47 -1.66 -6.82 0.81
N THR A 48 -2.41 -6.10 1.62
CA THR A 48 -2.63 -6.44 3.02
C THR A 48 -4.01 -7.03 3.21
N TYR A 49 -4.08 -8.21 3.80
CA TYR A 49 -5.33 -8.91 4.04
C TYR A 49 -5.21 -9.92 5.17
N ARG A 50 -6.37 -10.30 5.69
CA ARG A 50 -6.49 -11.40 6.67
C ARG A 50 -7.12 -12.63 6.05
N TYR A 51 -7.99 -12.43 5.06
CA TYR A 51 -8.73 -13.49 4.40
C TYR A 51 -8.55 -13.40 2.89
N ILE A 52 -8.41 -14.56 2.27
CA ILE A 52 -8.30 -14.70 0.83
C ILE A 52 -9.25 -15.79 0.35
N ARG A 53 -9.86 -15.59 -0.80
CA ARG A 53 -10.67 -16.60 -1.47
C ARG A 53 -10.41 -16.59 -2.97
N ILE A 54 -10.39 -17.77 -3.57
CA ILE A 54 -10.11 -17.94 -4.98
C ILE A 54 -11.36 -18.55 -5.63
N TYR A 55 -11.86 -17.89 -6.65
CA TYR A 55 -12.96 -18.36 -7.48
C TYR A 55 -12.44 -18.67 -8.89
N SER A 56 -12.97 -19.71 -9.51
CA SER A 56 -12.73 -20.01 -10.92
C SER A 56 -14.02 -19.88 -11.71
N LYS A 57 -13.93 -19.24 -12.87
CA LYS A 57 -15.04 -19.06 -13.81
C LYS A 57 -14.68 -19.69 -15.15
N ASN A 58 -15.59 -20.52 -15.69
CA ASN A 58 -15.42 -21.23 -16.96
C ASN A 58 -14.21 -22.19 -17.04
N MET A 59 -13.63 -22.56 -15.89
CA MET A 59 -12.50 -23.49 -15.82
C MET A 59 -12.50 -24.26 -14.50
N LYS A 60 -11.86 -25.44 -14.51
CA LYS A 60 -11.46 -26.13 -13.29
C LYS A 60 -10.01 -25.76 -12.99
N CYS A 61 -9.75 -25.39 -11.76
CA CYS A 61 -8.41 -25.00 -11.31
C CYS A 61 -8.03 -25.74 -10.04
N THR A 62 -6.77 -26.14 -9.96
CA THR A 62 -6.14 -26.60 -8.73
C THR A 62 -5.03 -25.62 -8.37
N VAL A 63 -5.09 -25.07 -7.18
CA VAL A 63 -4.05 -24.18 -6.67
C VAL A 63 -3.03 -24.99 -5.89
N ASN A 64 -1.79 -24.93 -6.30
CA ASN A 64 -0.68 -25.57 -5.62
C ASN A 64 0.34 -24.52 -5.17
N ASN A 65 1.06 -24.80 -4.10
CA ASN A 65 2.16 -23.96 -3.61
C ASN A 65 1.76 -22.51 -3.35
N LEU A 66 0.56 -22.28 -2.78
CA LEU A 66 0.19 -20.96 -2.32
C LEU A 66 1.10 -20.54 -1.16
N HIS A 67 1.84 -19.48 -1.33
CA HIS A 67 2.69 -18.90 -0.28
C HIS A 67 2.66 -17.38 -0.37
N LEU A 68 2.99 -16.75 0.73
CA LEU A 68 3.05 -15.31 0.85
C LEU A 68 4.51 -14.87 0.91
N LEU A 69 4.86 -13.90 0.10
CA LEU A 69 6.11 -13.16 0.23
C LEU A 69 5.83 -11.93 1.08
N ARG A 70 6.50 -11.83 2.21
CA ARG A 70 6.40 -10.64 3.04
C ARG A 70 7.21 -9.51 2.38
N VAL A 71 6.54 -8.41 2.14
CA VAL A 71 7.13 -7.14 1.74
C VAL A 71 6.89 -6.15 2.87
N GLY A 72 7.81 -5.24 3.13
CA GLY A 72 7.60 -4.32 4.24
C GLY A 72 8.69 -3.28 4.40
N ALA A 73 8.44 -2.41 5.35
CA ALA A 73 9.29 -1.31 5.76
C ALA A 73 10.72 -1.73 6.10
N PRO A 74 11.65 -0.78 6.07
CA PRO A 74 12.99 -0.97 6.60
C PRO A 74 12.98 -1.49 8.05
N GLU A 75 14.04 -2.17 8.44
CA GLU A 75 14.15 -2.76 9.76
C GLU A 75 14.12 -1.71 10.87
N VAL A 76 13.19 -1.88 11.79
CA VAL A 76 13.07 -1.03 12.98
C VAL A 76 14.16 -1.42 13.97
N LYS A 77 15.08 -0.50 14.22
CA LYS A 77 16.23 -0.67 15.14
C LYS A 77 15.91 -0.20 16.55
N LYS A 78 15.04 0.77 16.68
CA LYS A 78 14.70 1.38 17.95
C LYS A 78 13.50 0.65 18.58
N VAL A 79 13.69 0.12 19.76
CA VAL A 79 12.65 -0.60 20.50
C VAL A 79 12.39 0.13 21.81
N LEU A 80 11.14 0.42 22.10
CA LEU A 80 10.73 0.87 23.42
C LEU A 80 10.66 -0.34 24.36
N ASP A 81 11.32 -0.24 25.48
CA ASP A 81 11.16 -1.16 26.61
C ASP A 81 10.56 -0.37 27.79
N SER A 82 9.39 -0.77 28.21
CA SER A 82 8.63 -0.03 29.25
C SER A 82 7.83 -0.97 30.13
N ASP A 83 7.92 -0.77 31.42
CA ASP A 83 7.09 -1.47 32.42
C ASP A 83 5.60 -1.09 32.33
N ASN A 84 5.29 0.02 31.68
CA ASN A 84 3.92 0.42 31.42
C ASN A 84 3.34 -0.38 30.23
N LYS A 85 2.59 -1.42 30.55
CA LYS A 85 1.98 -2.34 29.55
C LYS A 85 1.10 -1.63 28.52
N LYS A 86 0.40 -0.55 28.89
CA LYS A 86 -0.42 0.22 27.95
C LYS A 86 0.44 0.97 26.95
N LEU A 87 1.50 1.63 27.43
CA LEU A 87 2.44 2.33 26.57
C LEU A 87 3.14 1.36 25.62
N GLN A 88 3.58 0.21 26.14
CA GLN A 88 4.19 -0.83 25.31
C GLN A 88 3.23 -1.35 24.23
N ALA A 89 1.96 -1.57 24.56
CA ALA A 89 0.96 -2.02 23.57
C ALA A 89 0.70 -0.96 22.50
N ILE A 90 0.60 0.31 22.84
CA ILE A 90 0.43 1.41 21.90
C ILE A 90 1.65 1.50 20.98
N TYR A 91 2.86 1.42 21.54
CA TYR A 91 4.09 1.47 20.76
C TYR A 91 4.18 0.31 19.76
N ASN A 92 3.88 -0.92 20.19
CA ASN A 92 3.90 -2.08 19.32
C ASN A 92 2.87 -1.97 18.19
N ALA A 93 1.67 -1.45 18.48
CA ALA A 93 0.66 -1.19 17.47
C ALA A 93 1.11 -0.12 16.46
N ALA A 94 1.76 0.95 16.92
CA ALA A 94 2.29 2.00 16.06
C ALA A 94 3.40 1.46 15.13
N ILE A 95 4.32 0.63 15.66
CA ILE A 95 5.35 -0.02 14.84
C ILE A 95 4.73 -0.91 13.76
N GLU A 96 3.72 -1.69 14.11
CA GLU A 96 3.07 -2.56 13.13
C GLU A 96 2.30 -1.74 12.09
N THR A 97 1.66 -0.65 12.49
CA THR A 97 1.02 0.29 11.56
C THR A 97 2.05 0.90 10.59
N TYR A 98 3.18 1.36 11.09
CA TYR A 98 4.29 1.85 10.25
C TYR A 98 4.72 0.78 9.23
N ARG A 99 4.95 -0.46 9.68
CA ARG A 99 5.38 -1.57 8.82
C ARG A 99 4.39 -1.90 7.72
N GLN A 100 3.09 -1.79 7.99
CA GLN A 100 2.05 -2.11 7.02
C GLN A 100 1.80 -0.99 6.02
N ASN A 101 2.08 0.25 6.39
CA ASN A 101 1.88 1.43 5.55
C ASN A 101 3.15 1.90 4.83
N THR A 102 4.26 1.19 5.01
CA THR A 102 5.54 1.58 4.42
C THR A 102 6.07 0.43 3.55
N PHE A 103 6.35 0.75 2.31
CA PHE A 103 6.94 -0.16 1.34
C PHE A 103 8.12 0.54 0.65
N ASP A 104 8.01 0.88 -0.63
CA ASP A 104 8.89 1.78 -1.36
C ASP A 104 8.42 3.24 -1.30
N ILE A 105 7.21 3.43 -0.82
CA ILE A 105 6.59 4.71 -0.48
C ILE A 105 5.87 4.62 0.87
N TYR A 106 5.42 5.76 1.38
CA TYR A 106 4.47 5.81 2.48
C TYR A 106 3.04 5.79 1.94
N MET A 107 2.25 4.82 2.39
CA MET A 107 0.84 4.69 2.01
C MET A 107 -0.06 5.22 3.14
N ASP A 108 -1.17 5.83 2.76
CA ASP A 108 -2.20 6.26 3.71
C ASP A 108 -2.82 5.07 4.46
N CYS A 109 -3.06 4.00 3.75
CA CYS A 109 -3.60 2.76 4.30
C CYS A 109 -3.13 1.54 3.48
N PRO A 110 -2.97 0.35 4.11
CA PRO A 110 -2.36 -0.80 3.44
C PRO A 110 -3.36 -1.63 2.62
N SER A 111 -4.66 -1.40 2.77
CA SER A 111 -5.69 -2.27 2.19
C SER A 111 -6.62 -1.60 1.19
N ARG A 112 -6.83 -0.30 1.29
CA ARG A 112 -7.77 0.43 0.45
C ARG A 112 -7.08 1.20 -0.68
N GLU A 113 -6.61 2.40 -0.42
CA GLU A 113 -6.06 3.30 -1.44
C GLU A 113 -4.62 2.95 -1.79
N ARG A 114 -3.82 2.61 -0.80
CA ARG A 114 -2.38 2.30 -0.94
C ARG A 114 -1.62 3.37 -1.72
N ALA A 115 -1.97 4.63 -1.48
CA ALA A 115 -1.50 5.77 -2.22
C ALA A 115 -0.50 6.60 -1.41
N GLY A 116 0.46 7.21 -2.10
CA GLY A 116 1.47 8.09 -1.52
C GLY A 116 0.93 9.50 -1.28
N TRP A 117 0.16 9.71 -0.23
CA TRP A 117 -0.39 11.01 0.13
C TRP A 117 0.66 11.94 0.72
N LEU A 118 0.73 13.18 0.18
CA LEU A 118 1.76 14.15 0.55
C LEU A 118 1.75 14.57 2.03
N CYS A 119 0.59 14.73 2.64
CA CYS A 119 0.51 15.09 4.04
C CYS A 119 0.92 13.92 4.94
N ASP A 120 0.46 12.72 4.61
CA ASP A 120 0.71 11.49 5.35
C ASP A 120 2.21 11.13 5.34
N SER A 121 2.88 11.36 4.21
CA SER A 121 4.32 11.11 4.04
C SER A 121 5.16 11.91 5.03
N PHE A 122 4.87 13.20 5.19
CA PHE A 122 5.61 14.06 6.10
C PHE A 122 5.63 13.52 7.53
N PHE A 123 4.51 13.05 8.05
CA PHE A 123 4.46 12.49 9.40
C PHE A 123 5.13 11.11 9.48
N THR A 124 4.96 10.30 8.46
CA THR A 124 5.53 8.94 8.42
C THR A 124 7.05 8.96 8.25
N SER A 125 7.59 9.92 7.50
CA SER A 125 9.04 10.09 7.34
C SER A 125 9.76 10.42 8.68
N ARG A 126 9.11 11.23 9.52
CA ARG A 126 9.62 11.49 10.88
C ARG A 126 9.69 10.21 11.71
N VAL A 127 8.70 9.34 11.56
CA VAL A 127 8.66 8.03 12.21
C VAL A 127 9.76 7.13 11.67
N GLU A 128 9.95 7.04 10.35
CA GLU A 128 11.03 6.26 9.73
C GLU A 128 12.39 6.65 10.31
N LYS A 129 12.75 7.90 10.21
CA LYS A 129 14.04 8.41 10.71
C LYS A 129 14.26 8.09 12.19
N ALA A 130 13.21 8.24 12.99
CA ALA A 130 13.26 7.94 14.42
C ALA A 130 13.44 6.45 14.72
N LEU A 131 12.83 5.56 13.95
CA LEU A 131 12.80 4.12 14.19
C LEU A 131 13.99 3.38 13.55
N THR A 132 14.38 3.79 12.35
CA THR A 132 15.39 3.09 11.55
C THR A 132 16.75 3.78 11.56
N GLY A 133 16.78 5.07 11.87
CA GLY A 133 17.96 5.93 11.75
C GLY A 133 18.30 6.33 10.31
N LYS A 134 17.37 6.10 9.36
CA LYS A 134 17.53 6.34 7.93
C LYS A 134 16.29 7.05 7.36
N SER A 135 16.39 7.55 6.14
CA SER A 135 15.32 8.17 5.36
C SER A 135 15.29 7.58 3.95
N GLU A 136 15.37 6.26 3.82
CA GLU A 136 15.44 5.58 2.51
C GLU A 136 14.11 5.65 1.78
N VAL A 137 13.01 5.44 2.49
CA VAL A 137 11.67 5.50 1.90
C VAL A 137 11.26 6.94 1.64
N GLU A 138 11.62 7.87 2.54
CA GLU A 138 11.42 9.31 2.33
C GLU A 138 12.10 9.79 1.05
N HIS A 139 13.34 9.35 0.82
CA HIS A 139 14.07 9.67 -0.41
C HIS A 139 13.30 9.21 -1.66
N ASN A 140 12.94 7.94 -1.73
CA ASN A 140 12.18 7.39 -2.84
C ASN A 140 10.82 8.10 -3.04
N PHE A 141 10.16 8.42 -1.93
CA PHE A 141 8.89 9.13 -1.96
C PHE A 141 9.05 10.52 -2.59
N LEU A 142 10.03 11.29 -2.17
CA LEU A 142 10.31 12.62 -2.71
C LEU A 142 10.73 12.56 -4.19
N GLU A 143 11.54 11.58 -4.59
CA GLU A 143 11.95 11.40 -5.98
C GLU A 143 10.75 11.16 -6.91
N ASN A 144 9.74 10.42 -6.48
CA ASN A 144 8.53 10.20 -7.27
C ASN A 144 7.83 11.51 -7.67
N TYR A 145 7.92 12.55 -6.86
CA TYR A 145 7.34 13.86 -7.16
C TYR A 145 8.27 14.80 -7.93
N ILE A 146 9.57 14.56 -7.89
CA ILE A 146 10.59 15.40 -8.53
C ILE A 146 10.92 14.92 -9.94
N LEU A 147 10.94 13.61 -10.18
CA LEU A 147 11.32 13.01 -11.44
C LEU A 147 10.36 13.27 -12.62
N PRO A 148 9.03 13.30 -12.43
CA PRO A 148 8.13 13.62 -13.55
C PRO A 148 8.28 15.08 -14.01
N GLU A 149 8.40 15.30 -15.30
CA GLU A 149 8.42 16.65 -15.88
C GLU A 149 7.10 17.39 -15.69
N SER A 150 5.99 16.66 -15.63
CA SER A 150 4.65 17.21 -15.42
C SER A 150 3.69 16.13 -14.93
N PHE A 151 2.64 16.56 -14.28
CA PHE A 151 1.51 15.70 -13.89
C PHE A 151 0.29 16.01 -14.76
N LYS A 152 -0.20 15.00 -15.46
CA LYS A 152 -1.38 15.10 -16.33
C LYS A 152 -2.61 15.52 -15.51
N CYS A 153 -3.51 16.25 -16.16
CA CYS A 153 -4.79 16.67 -15.58
C CYS A 153 -4.69 17.69 -14.42
N LEU A 154 -3.53 18.27 -14.17
CA LEU A 154 -3.32 19.28 -13.14
C LEU A 154 -2.90 20.61 -13.76
N PRO A 155 -3.17 21.76 -13.10
CA PRO A 155 -2.59 23.04 -13.49
C PRO A 155 -1.05 23.00 -13.45
N ASP A 156 -0.42 23.80 -14.30
CA ASP A 156 1.03 23.92 -14.31
C ASP A 156 1.58 24.30 -12.93
N GLY A 157 2.59 23.56 -12.48
CA GLY A 157 3.23 23.75 -11.19
C GLY A 157 2.46 23.18 -9.99
N MET A 158 1.30 22.56 -10.21
CA MET A 158 0.56 21.88 -9.14
C MET A 158 1.03 20.44 -9.00
N LEU A 159 1.23 20.00 -7.76
CA LEU A 159 1.49 18.60 -7.43
C LEU A 159 0.17 17.85 -7.19
N PRO A 160 0.10 16.56 -7.56
CA PRO A 160 -1.02 15.70 -7.18
C PRO A 160 -1.08 15.54 -5.66
N MET A 161 -2.28 15.37 -5.14
CA MET A 161 -2.49 15.15 -3.70
C MET A 161 -1.85 13.85 -3.20
N CYS A 162 -1.73 12.85 -4.08
CA CYS A 162 -1.07 11.57 -3.83
C CYS A 162 -0.41 11.05 -5.12
N TYR A 163 0.78 10.43 -4.97
CA TYR A 163 1.51 9.83 -6.07
C TYR A 163 2.59 8.86 -5.54
N PRO A 164 2.79 7.67 -6.15
CA PRO A 164 1.93 7.10 -7.18
C PRO A 164 0.54 6.75 -6.63
N ALA A 165 -0.47 6.82 -7.50
CA ALA A 165 -1.85 6.48 -7.16
C ALA A 165 -2.71 6.36 -8.42
N ASP A 166 -3.88 5.73 -8.29
CA ASP A 166 -4.87 5.63 -9.37
C ASP A 166 -5.77 6.88 -9.51
N HIS A 167 -5.56 7.90 -8.69
CA HIS A 167 -6.33 9.13 -8.68
C HIS A 167 -5.80 10.14 -9.70
N TYR A 168 -6.20 9.99 -10.96
CA TYR A 168 -5.86 10.89 -12.07
C TYR A 168 -7.09 11.60 -12.65
N ASP A 169 -7.97 12.05 -11.78
CA ASP A 169 -9.23 12.69 -12.14
C ASP A 169 -9.16 14.22 -12.18
N GLY A 170 -7.98 14.80 -12.01
CA GLY A 170 -7.78 16.25 -11.96
C GLY A 170 -8.10 16.88 -10.62
N VAL A 171 -8.39 16.08 -9.59
CA VAL A 171 -8.56 16.57 -8.22
C VAL A 171 -7.20 16.78 -7.57
N TYR A 172 -7.05 17.90 -6.89
CA TYR A 172 -5.85 18.24 -6.13
C TYR A 172 -6.21 19.00 -4.85
N ILE A 173 -5.32 18.90 -3.88
CA ILE A 173 -5.49 19.53 -2.57
C ILE A 173 -4.28 20.46 -2.36
N PRO A 174 -4.44 21.79 -2.53
CA PRO A 174 -3.30 22.72 -2.50
C PRO A 174 -2.48 22.66 -1.20
N ASN A 175 -3.14 22.51 -0.06
CA ASN A 175 -2.43 22.39 1.22
C ASN A 175 -1.67 21.07 1.39
N TRP A 176 -2.03 20.02 0.66
CA TRP A 176 -1.21 18.79 0.59
C TRP A 176 0.09 19.05 -0.19
N ALA A 177 0.03 19.77 -1.32
CA ALA A 177 1.22 20.19 -2.04
C ALA A 177 2.16 21.08 -1.20
N MET A 178 1.65 21.87 -0.27
CA MET A 178 2.47 22.62 0.67
C MET A 178 3.26 21.75 1.64
N TRP A 179 2.73 20.58 2.02
CA TRP A 179 3.46 19.62 2.85
C TRP A 179 4.70 19.07 2.16
N PHE A 180 4.67 18.91 0.84
CA PHE A 180 5.86 18.53 0.09
C PHE A 180 7.01 19.53 0.24
N VAL A 181 6.72 20.83 0.22
CA VAL A 181 7.72 21.87 0.44
C VAL A 181 8.30 21.80 1.85
N VAL A 182 7.46 21.54 2.85
CA VAL A 182 7.90 21.38 4.23
C VAL A 182 8.75 20.11 4.38
N GLU A 183 8.34 19.01 3.77
CA GLU A 183 9.07 17.73 3.80
C GLU A 183 10.44 17.85 3.15
N LEU A 184 10.54 18.49 1.97
CA LEU A 184 11.83 18.78 1.32
C LEU A 184 12.77 19.62 2.17
N ARG A 185 12.24 20.56 2.92
CA ARG A 185 13.05 21.40 3.82
C ARG A 185 13.64 20.62 5.00
N GLU A 186 12.86 19.65 5.49
CA GLU A 186 13.20 18.88 6.69
C GLU A 186 14.02 17.61 6.38
N TYR A 187 14.00 17.16 5.09
CA TYR A 187 14.82 16.05 4.59
C TYR A 187 16.29 16.41 4.58
#